data_01ad1261bf62664be96038d6de3ea330
#
_entry.id   01ad1261bf62664be96038d6de3ea330
#
_cell.length_a   1.000
_cell.length_b   1.000
_cell.length_c   1.000
_cell.angle_alpha   90.00
_cell.angle_beta   90.00
_cell.angle_gamma   90.00
#
_symmetry.space_group_name_H-M   'P 1'
#
loop_
_entity.id
_entity.type
_entity.pdbx_description
1 polymer ?
#
loop_
_entity_poly.entity_id
_entity_poly.type
_entity_poly.pdbx_seq_one_letter_code
_entity_poly.pdbx_strand_id
1 'polypeptide(L)'
;MADEISKYAMENAYKGVERDALERTQAQENPKAVILGGQPGSGKSELAGEALREMRQSGGAVVIDADRMREENPRYKQLSKEDPQNAADRTQKEAGEWATRLTMTAIEEKRNLVVDGTMRNPENIRDLANRLKEAGYDVEARVMAVNPETSIVRARLRFEEQVSERGTGRFVNQEQHYNAYAAIPRSVAALEDEKLVDRIKVYDSNQRPVYENAQERGEWKKPPEAAQALEQERGRDWSQAEKRDYVSALEDIAALAKQRTQQPDKAIEGKLETARGELTRIEQSPEFQRAEAFNHLPKGEALTKHPELDGAYAQLRDLRQQMSPAASKDERERSYFAARSELVNQIERGEVPKGSVTKAESERVIDLAAEARGIKSVRDAGELQRDVKGEVVAASSQHALVKLSDDVAVRFEKGNLDRQVKAGDKVAIQYNAEKSQVYEQGKEPAKDQARDTARDFAR
;
A
#
# COMPACT_ATOMS: atom_id res chain seq x y z
N MET A 1 13.50 -25.35 37.02
CA MET A 1 12.35 -26.30 36.97
C MET A 1 11.70 -26.44 35.58
N ALA A 2 11.72 -25.42 34.71
CA ALA A 2 11.20 -25.56 33.34
C ALA A 2 12.03 -26.50 32.43
N ASP A 3 13.21 -26.92 32.84
CA ASP A 3 14.09 -27.79 32.05
C ASP A 3 13.85 -29.31 32.26
N GLU A 4 12.90 -29.67 33.09
CA GLU A 4 12.62 -31.10 33.48
C GLU A 4 11.33 -31.67 32.89
N ILE A 5 10.75 -31.06 31.86
CA ILE A 5 9.61 -31.70 31.20
C ILE A 5 10.08 -32.98 30.51
N SER A 6 9.47 -34.08 30.90
CA SER A 6 9.91 -35.41 30.43
C SER A 6 9.78 -35.55 28.90
N LYS A 7 10.71 -36.24 28.28
CA LYS A 7 10.64 -36.58 26.83
C LYS A 7 9.31 -37.26 26.48
N TYR A 8 8.73 -38.03 27.40
CA TYR A 8 7.41 -38.64 27.22
C TYR A 8 6.28 -37.62 27.11
N ALA A 9 6.27 -36.59 27.95
CA ALA A 9 5.27 -35.51 27.88
C ALA A 9 5.36 -34.73 26.57
N MET A 10 6.59 -34.43 26.11
CA MET A 10 6.85 -33.78 24.83
C MET A 10 6.37 -34.63 23.65
N GLU A 11 6.66 -35.92 23.64
CA GLU A 11 6.24 -36.86 22.58
C GLU A 11 4.72 -37.02 22.54
N ASN A 12 4.07 -37.13 23.71
CA ASN A 12 2.60 -37.19 23.76
C ASN A 12 1.92 -35.93 23.25
N ALA A 13 2.50 -34.74 23.57
CA ALA A 13 1.99 -33.47 23.05
C ALA A 13 2.14 -33.37 21.52
N TYR A 14 3.29 -33.79 20.98
CA TYR A 14 3.48 -33.88 19.53
C TYR A 14 2.49 -34.82 18.85
N LYS A 15 2.28 -36.04 19.39
CA LYS A 15 1.31 -36.99 18.84
C LYS A 15 -0.12 -36.43 18.82
N GLY A 16 -0.46 -35.58 19.79
CA GLY A 16 -1.73 -34.85 19.77
C GLY A 16 -1.82 -33.89 18.58
N VAL A 17 -0.79 -33.09 18.38
CA VAL A 17 -0.69 -32.14 17.24
C VAL A 17 -0.76 -32.88 15.91
N GLU A 18 0.00 -33.94 15.73
CA GLU A 18 0.04 -34.77 14.52
C GLU A 18 -1.32 -35.37 14.22
N ARG A 19 -1.94 -36.03 15.19
CA ARG A 19 -3.28 -36.63 15.04
C ARG A 19 -4.30 -35.57 14.61
N ASP A 20 -4.39 -34.45 15.31
CA ASP A 20 -5.38 -33.41 15.06
C ASP A 20 -5.19 -32.75 13.67
N ALA A 21 -3.94 -32.68 13.18
CA ALA A 21 -3.62 -32.19 11.85
C ALA A 21 -4.02 -33.19 10.73
N LEU A 22 -3.80 -34.49 10.97
CA LEU A 22 -4.04 -35.53 9.97
C LEU A 22 -5.52 -35.96 9.91
N GLU A 23 -6.24 -36.00 11.03
CA GLU A 23 -7.66 -36.43 11.08
C GLU A 23 -8.56 -35.56 10.19
N ARG A 24 -8.19 -34.31 9.95
CA ARG A 24 -8.99 -33.34 9.18
C ARG A 24 -8.64 -33.25 7.70
N THR A 25 -7.74 -34.11 7.24
CA THR A 25 -7.19 -34.06 5.88
C THR A 25 -7.20 -35.44 5.24
N GLN A 26 -7.13 -35.49 3.90
CA GLN A 26 -7.15 -36.73 3.13
C GLN A 26 -5.98 -36.78 2.15
N ALA A 27 -5.45 -37.97 1.89
CA ALA A 27 -4.44 -38.20 0.85
C ALA A 27 -4.98 -37.80 -0.53
N GLN A 28 -4.10 -37.25 -1.37
CA GLN A 28 -4.42 -36.80 -2.71
C GLN A 28 -3.54 -37.49 -3.75
N GLU A 29 -4.10 -37.79 -4.90
CA GLU A 29 -3.32 -38.33 -6.02
C GLU A 29 -2.33 -37.28 -6.55
N ASN A 30 -2.77 -36.02 -6.66
CA ASN A 30 -1.99 -34.86 -7.07
C ASN A 30 -1.95 -33.84 -5.92
N PRO A 31 -1.11 -34.05 -4.90
CA PRO A 31 -1.09 -33.19 -3.73
C PRO A 31 -0.53 -31.80 -4.06
N LYS A 32 -1.04 -30.78 -3.35
CA LYS A 32 -0.62 -29.38 -3.49
C LYS A 32 0.09 -28.91 -2.24
N ALA A 33 1.11 -28.08 -2.42
CA ALA A 33 1.78 -27.40 -1.34
C ALA A 33 1.82 -25.90 -1.57
N VAL A 34 1.41 -25.11 -0.57
CA VAL A 34 1.59 -23.67 -0.55
C VAL A 34 2.62 -23.33 0.52
N ILE A 35 3.75 -22.73 0.10
CA ILE A 35 4.81 -22.26 0.98
C ILE A 35 4.63 -20.76 1.15
N LEU A 36 4.41 -20.30 2.39
CA LEU A 36 4.23 -18.90 2.71
C LEU A 36 5.54 -18.26 3.14
N GLY A 37 5.80 -17.04 2.67
CA GLY A 37 6.95 -16.23 3.01
C GLY A 37 6.57 -14.85 3.53
N GLY A 38 7.35 -14.35 4.47
CA GLY A 38 7.18 -13.01 5.04
C GLY A 38 7.63 -12.95 6.50
N GLN A 39 8.13 -11.80 6.92
CA GLN A 39 8.55 -11.56 8.30
C GLN A 39 7.35 -11.59 9.27
N PRO A 40 7.58 -11.72 10.59
CA PRO A 40 6.51 -11.59 11.57
C PRO A 40 5.75 -10.27 11.42
N GLY A 41 4.42 -10.29 11.52
CA GLY A 41 3.57 -9.12 11.35
C GLY A 41 3.28 -8.72 9.89
N SER A 42 3.76 -9.49 8.90
CA SER A 42 3.51 -9.19 7.48
C SER A 42 2.11 -9.56 6.96
N GLY A 43 1.29 -10.29 7.72
CA GLY A 43 -0.07 -10.67 7.30
C GLY A 43 -0.20 -12.03 6.63
N LYS A 44 0.81 -12.92 6.71
CA LYS A 44 0.78 -14.28 6.13
C LYS A 44 -0.44 -15.13 6.50
N SER A 45 -0.99 -14.92 7.70
CA SER A 45 -2.10 -15.73 8.20
C SER A 45 -3.36 -15.67 7.31
N GLU A 46 -3.57 -14.56 6.61
CA GLU A 46 -4.69 -14.44 5.67
C GLU A 46 -4.42 -15.21 4.38
N LEU A 47 -3.18 -15.19 3.86
CA LEU A 47 -2.78 -16.04 2.73
C LEU A 47 -2.88 -17.53 3.08
N ALA A 48 -2.55 -17.90 4.33
CA ALA A 48 -2.78 -19.26 4.83
C ALA A 48 -4.26 -19.62 4.80
N GLY A 49 -5.14 -18.72 5.28
CA GLY A 49 -6.59 -18.88 5.25
C GLY A 49 -7.14 -19.02 3.84
N GLU A 50 -6.61 -18.28 2.87
CA GLU A 50 -6.97 -18.38 1.47
C GLU A 50 -6.57 -19.75 0.89
N ALA A 51 -5.32 -20.18 1.08
CA ALA A 51 -4.84 -21.49 0.64
C ALA A 51 -5.67 -22.64 1.23
N LEU A 52 -6.04 -22.55 2.50
CA LEU A 52 -6.91 -23.53 3.14
C LEU A 52 -8.32 -23.57 2.55
N ARG A 53 -8.89 -22.40 2.19
CA ARG A 53 -10.20 -22.34 1.51
C ARG A 53 -10.14 -22.99 0.13
N GLU A 54 -9.10 -22.73 -0.64
CA GLU A 54 -8.86 -23.33 -1.96
C GLU A 54 -8.77 -24.85 -1.90
N MET A 55 -8.11 -25.41 -0.86
CA MET A 55 -7.89 -26.84 -0.71
C MET A 55 -9.04 -27.57 0.02
N ARG A 56 -10.05 -26.84 0.51
CA ARG A 56 -11.13 -27.43 1.34
C ARG A 56 -11.89 -28.53 0.63
N GLN A 57 -12.16 -28.40 -0.66
CA GLN A 57 -12.92 -29.37 -1.44
C GLN A 57 -12.04 -30.51 -1.99
N SER A 58 -10.71 -30.37 -1.91
CA SER A 58 -9.71 -31.37 -2.31
C SER A 58 -9.01 -31.99 -1.11
N GLY A 59 -9.79 -32.47 -0.13
CA GLY A 59 -9.28 -33.20 1.01
C GLY A 59 -8.67 -32.38 2.14
N GLY A 60 -8.80 -31.04 2.12
CA GLY A 60 -8.19 -30.15 3.10
C GLY A 60 -6.67 -30.04 2.94
N ALA A 61 -5.99 -29.40 3.91
CA ALA A 61 -4.53 -29.30 3.94
C ALA A 61 -4.00 -29.35 5.38
N VAL A 62 -2.86 -29.99 5.57
CA VAL A 62 -2.09 -29.96 6.81
C VAL A 62 -1.39 -28.62 6.93
N VAL A 63 -1.61 -27.92 8.05
CA VAL A 63 -0.96 -26.62 8.33
C VAL A 63 0.32 -26.87 9.11
N ILE A 64 1.45 -26.52 8.52
CA ILE A 64 2.76 -26.55 9.16
C ILE A 64 3.09 -25.15 9.67
N ASP A 65 2.76 -24.88 10.93
CA ASP A 65 3.02 -23.62 11.62
C ASP A 65 3.74 -23.91 12.93
N ALA A 66 5.05 -23.68 12.95
CA ALA A 66 5.89 -23.90 14.14
C ALA A 66 5.44 -23.06 15.35
N ASP A 67 4.86 -21.88 15.11
CA ASP A 67 4.39 -21.00 16.17
C ASP A 67 3.13 -21.56 16.84
N ARG A 68 2.20 -22.05 16.04
CA ARG A 68 1.00 -22.72 16.54
C ARG A 68 1.33 -24.02 17.27
N MET A 69 2.26 -24.81 16.73
CA MET A 69 2.74 -26.04 17.39
C MET A 69 3.42 -25.75 18.72
N ARG A 70 4.11 -24.61 18.81
CA ARG A 70 4.75 -24.15 20.05
C ARG A 70 3.73 -23.93 21.17
N GLU A 71 2.52 -23.42 20.86
CA GLU A 71 1.45 -23.22 21.86
C GLU A 71 1.03 -24.55 22.53
N GLU A 72 1.17 -25.67 21.86
CA GLU A 72 0.90 -27.01 22.41
C GLU A 72 2.09 -27.60 23.19
N ASN A 73 3.27 -27.00 23.07
CA ASN A 73 4.47 -27.45 23.78
C ASN A 73 4.35 -27.15 25.28
N PRO A 74 4.39 -28.18 26.17
CA PRO A 74 4.27 -27.99 27.62
C PRO A 74 5.32 -27.04 28.21
N ARG A 75 6.54 -27.06 27.66
CA ARG A 75 7.63 -26.18 28.08
C ARG A 75 7.36 -24.73 27.73
N TYR A 76 6.79 -24.47 26.54
CA TYR A 76 6.40 -23.14 26.14
C TYR A 76 5.27 -22.58 27.02
N LYS A 77 4.26 -23.40 27.33
CA LYS A 77 3.15 -23.03 28.21
C LYS A 77 3.62 -22.58 29.61
N GLN A 78 4.70 -23.16 30.11
CA GLN A 78 5.32 -22.75 31.36
C GLN A 78 6.15 -21.46 31.17
N LEU A 79 7.07 -21.46 30.19
CA LEU A 79 7.97 -20.33 29.96
C LEU A 79 7.23 -19.04 29.59
N SER A 80 6.12 -19.13 28.86
CA SER A 80 5.32 -17.95 28.49
C SER A 80 4.70 -17.23 29.71
N LYS A 81 4.62 -17.90 30.87
CA LYS A 81 4.20 -17.27 32.12
C LYS A 81 5.39 -16.74 32.94
N GLU A 82 6.50 -17.45 32.92
CA GLU A 82 7.70 -17.15 33.72
C GLU A 82 8.60 -16.11 33.05
N ASP A 83 8.78 -16.22 31.72
CA ASP A 83 9.68 -15.40 30.90
C ASP A 83 9.10 -15.20 29.50
N PRO A 84 8.02 -14.40 29.35
CA PRO A 84 7.29 -14.28 28.09
C PRO A 84 8.13 -13.73 26.93
N GLN A 85 9.16 -12.93 27.23
CA GLN A 85 10.03 -12.32 26.21
C GLN A 85 10.95 -13.36 25.55
N ASN A 86 11.41 -14.36 26.28
CA ASN A 86 12.35 -15.37 25.81
C ASN A 86 11.72 -16.74 25.55
N ALA A 87 10.46 -16.94 25.92
CA ALA A 87 9.77 -18.22 25.79
C ALA A 87 9.80 -18.80 24.36
N ALA A 88 9.61 -17.95 23.37
CA ALA A 88 9.61 -18.34 21.97
C ALA A 88 11.00 -18.80 21.51
N ASP A 89 12.06 -18.08 21.89
CA ASP A 89 13.44 -18.39 21.53
C ASP A 89 13.91 -19.68 22.19
N ARG A 90 13.59 -19.87 23.48
CA ARG A 90 13.96 -21.05 24.26
C ARG A 90 13.27 -22.33 23.79
N THR A 91 12.19 -22.24 23.01
CA THR A 91 11.44 -23.38 22.45
C THR A 91 11.50 -23.46 20.94
N GLN A 92 12.35 -22.66 20.29
CA GLN A 92 12.44 -22.60 18.82
C GLN A 92 12.89 -23.95 18.22
N LYS A 93 13.82 -24.62 18.87
CA LYS A 93 14.36 -25.90 18.38
C LYS A 93 13.28 -26.98 18.35
N GLU A 94 12.57 -27.15 19.47
CA GLU A 94 11.50 -28.15 19.58
C GLU A 94 10.36 -27.90 18.61
N ALA A 95 9.92 -26.64 18.47
CA ALA A 95 8.88 -26.27 17.51
C ALA A 95 9.31 -26.54 16.05
N GLY A 96 10.58 -26.29 15.73
CA GLY A 96 11.15 -26.59 14.41
C GLY A 96 11.23 -28.12 14.15
N GLU A 97 11.63 -28.89 15.14
CA GLU A 97 11.64 -30.37 15.05
C GLU A 97 10.23 -30.94 14.83
N TRP A 98 9.24 -30.45 15.55
CA TRP A 98 7.85 -30.85 15.38
C TRP A 98 7.31 -30.47 13.99
N ALA A 99 7.58 -29.25 13.52
CA ALA A 99 7.20 -28.81 12.18
C ALA A 99 7.82 -29.70 11.09
N THR A 100 9.10 -30.04 11.23
CA THR A 100 9.81 -30.92 10.29
C THR A 100 9.19 -32.32 10.30
N ARG A 101 8.95 -32.89 11.46
CA ARG A 101 8.32 -34.24 11.58
C ARG A 101 6.94 -34.26 10.92
N LEU A 102 6.06 -33.32 11.24
CA LEU A 102 4.72 -33.27 10.66
C LEU A 102 4.76 -33.03 9.14
N THR A 103 5.71 -32.22 8.65
CA THR A 103 5.92 -32.04 7.21
C THR A 103 6.26 -33.36 6.53
N MET A 104 7.19 -34.12 7.09
CA MET A 104 7.57 -35.41 6.53
C MET A 104 6.41 -36.42 6.52
N THR A 105 5.68 -36.56 7.64
CA THR A 105 4.47 -37.42 7.70
C THR A 105 3.45 -37.03 6.63
N ALA A 106 3.18 -35.71 6.49
CA ALA A 106 2.21 -35.24 5.51
C ALA A 106 2.64 -35.49 4.06
N ILE A 107 3.96 -35.38 3.76
CA ILE A 107 4.53 -35.72 2.45
C ILE A 107 4.40 -37.21 2.16
N GLU A 108 4.77 -38.06 3.10
CA GLU A 108 4.67 -39.52 2.97
C GLU A 108 3.22 -40.00 2.74
N GLU A 109 2.27 -39.35 3.42
CA GLU A 109 0.84 -39.60 3.25
C GLU A 109 0.20 -38.85 2.08
N LYS A 110 0.96 -38.11 1.27
CA LYS A 110 0.50 -37.33 0.11
C LYS A 110 -0.68 -36.41 0.44
N ARG A 111 -0.59 -35.68 1.55
CA ARG A 111 -1.61 -34.70 1.95
C ARG A 111 -1.27 -33.34 1.43
N ASN A 112 -2.28 -32.53 1.08
CA ASN A 112 -2.03 -31.13 0.78
C ASN A 112 -1.39 -30.41 1.97
N LEU A 113 -0.53 -29.43 1.72
CA LEU A 113 0.26 -28.71 2.71
C LEU A 113 0.09 -27.20 2.57
N VAL A 114 -0.02 -26.52 3.73
CA VAL A 114 0.21 -25.08 3.85
C VAL A 114 1.34 -24.89 4.86
N VAL A 115 2.52 -24.45 4.39
CA VAL A 115 3.69 -24.26 5.24
C VAL A 115 3.81 -22.78 5.57
N ASP A 116 3.44 -22.40 6.81
CA ASP A 116 3.57 -21.01 7.32
C ASP A 116 4.96 -20.83 7.92
N GLY A 117 5.84 -20.19 7.14
CA GLY A 117 7.20 -19.90 7.51
C GLY A 117 7.63 -18.49 7.15
N THR A 118 8.82 -18.09 7.62
CA THR A 118 9.38 -16.79 7.29
C THR A 118 10.19 -16.78 6.00
N MET A 119 10.52 -17.94 5.44
CA MET A 119 11.49 -18.10 4.33
C MET A 119 12.86 -17.45 4.61
N ARG A 120 13.28 -17.37 5.89
CA ARG A 120 14.52 -16.68 6.27
C ARG A 120 15.80 -17.47 5.96
N ASN A 121 15.69 -18.78 5.68
CA ASN A 121 16.84 -19.62 5.36
C ASN A 121 16.66 -20.22 3.97
N PRO A 122 17.44 -19.75 2.96
CA PRO A 122 17.35 -20.23 1.59
C PRO A 122 17.60 -21.73 1.43
N GLU A 123 18.52 -22.32 2.22
CA GLU A 123 18.85 -23.76 2.15
C GLU A 123 17.66 -24.59 2.60
N ASN A 124 17.05 -24.25 3.75
CA ASN A 124 15.87 -24.98 4.24
C ASN A 124 14.71 -24.90 3.25
N ILE A 125 14.56 -23.77 2.55
CA ILE A 125 13.51 -23.60 1.55
C ILE A 125 13.80 -24.42 0.30
N ARG A 126 15.06 -24.49 -0.16
CA ARG A 126 15.47 -25.38 -1.25
C ARG A 126 15.19 -26.85 -0.91
N ASP A 127 15.61 -27.28 0.27
CA ASP A 127 15.41 -28.65 0.73
C ASP A 127 13.92 -29.02 0.78
N LEU A 128 13.09 -28.13 1.33
CA LEU A 128 11.66 -28.34 1.38
C LEU A 128 11.04 -28.42 -0.02
N ALA A 129 11.34 -27.46 -0.88
CA ALA A 129 10.79 -27.40 -2.22
C ALA A 129 11.22 -28.63 -3.07
N ASN A 130 12.48 -29.03 -2.99
CA ASN A 130 12.98 -30.25 -3.67
C ASN A 130 12.24 -31.50 -3.19
N ARG A 131 12.09 -31.70 -1.88
CA ARG A 131 11.35 -32.86 -1.31
C ARG A 131 9.89 -32.88 -1.77
N LEU A 132 9.23 -31.73 -1.82
CA LEU A 132 7.86 -31.63 -2.32
C LEU A 132 7.78 -31.98 -3.81
N LYS A 133 8.70 -31.48 -4.62
CA LYS A 133 8.77 -31.79 -6.08
C LYS A 133 9.06 -33.27 -6.31
N GLU A 134 10.03 -33.86 -5.59
CA GLU A 134 10.37 -35.29 -5.66
C GLU A 134 9.17 -36.20 -5.27
N ALA A 135 8.36 -35.72 -4.32
CA ALA A 135 7.14 -36.42 -3.90
C ALA A 135 5.94 -36.17 -4.86
N GLY A 136 6.12 -35.39 -5.92
CA GLY A 136 5.10 -35.15 -6.95
C GLY A 136 4.06 -34.09 -6.60
N TYR A 137 4.40 -33.15 -5.71
CA TYR A 137 3.53 -32.01 -5.38
C TYR A 137 3.51 -30.94 -6.47
N ASP A 138 2.36 -30.30 -6.65
CA ASP A 138 2.21 -29.01 -7.28
C ASP A 138 2.50 -27.92 -6.22
N VAL A 139 3.61 -27.20 -6.38
CA VAL A 139 4.16 -26.30 -5.35
C VAL A 139 3.96 -24.83 -5.73
N GLU A 140 3.32 -24.06 -4.85
CA GLU A 140 3.16 -22.62 -4.99
C GLU A 140 3.84 -21.88 -3.83
N ALA A 141 4.60 -20.83 -4.14
CA ALA A 141 5.13 -19.90 -3.15
C ALA A 141 4.28 -18.62 -3.12
N ARG A 142 3.86 -18.20 -1.92
CA ARG A 142 3.15 -16.92 -1.68
C ARG A 142 3.93 -16.08 -0.69
N VAL A 143 4.36 -14.89 -1.11
CA VAL A 143 5.28 -14.06 -0.33
C VAL A 143 4.68 -12.68 -0.06
N MET A 144 4.69 -12.26 1.20
CA MET A 144 4.25 -10.94 1.61
C MET A 144 5.36 -9.90 1.44
N ALA A 145 5.07 -8.85 0.68
CA ALA A 145 5.93 -7.68 0.48
C ALA A 145 5.44 -6.52 1.36
N VAL A 146 5.85 -6.52 2.62
CA VAL A 146 5.45 -5.49 3.60
C VAL A 146 6.66 -4.76 4.13
N ASN A 147 6.56 -3.43 4.24
CA ASN A 147 7.59 -2.59 4.84
C ASN A 147 7.96 -3.08 6.26
N PRO A 148 9.25 -3.07 6.66
CA PRO A 148 9.69 -3.61 7.94
C PRO A 148 9.12 -2.83 9.14
N GLU A 149 8.97 -1.51 9.04
CA GLU A 149 8.39 -0.71 10.13
C GLU A 149 6.90 -1.03 10.36
N THR A 150 6.14 -1.20 9.28
CA THR A 150 4.73 -1.63 9.36
C THR A 150 4.61 -3.00 10.01
N SER A 151 5.41 -3.96 9.58
CA SER A 151 5.30 -5.34 10.08
C SER A 151 5.78 -5.50 11.52
N ILE A 152 6.82 -4.78 11.96
CA ILE A 152 7.27 -4.84 13.36
C ILE A 152 6.26 -4.19 14.31
N VAL A 153 5.62 -3.09 13.89
CA VAL A 153 4.56 -2.44 14.66
C VAL A 153 3.32 -3.35 14.76
N ARG A 154 2.89 -3.97 13.66
CA ARG A 154 1.78 -4.97 13.69
C ARG A 154 2.10 -6.17 14.58
N ALA A 155 3.35 -6.66 14.58
CA ALA A 155 3.77 -7.75 15.46
C ALA A 155 3.74 -7.34 16.94
N ARG A 156 4.12 -6.08 17.24
CA ARG A 156 4.06 -5.52 18.58
C ARG A 156 2.62 -5.31 19.04
N LEU A 157 1.76 -4.76 18.20
CA LEU A 157 0.34 -4.57 18.51
C LEU A 157 -0.31 -5.92 18.87
N ARG A 158 -0.12 -6.93 18.04
CA ARG A 158 -0.61 -8.29 18.31
C ARG A 158 -0.13 -8.84 19.66
N PHE A 159 1.13 -8.58 20.04
CA PHE A 159 1.65 -8.98 21.35
C PHE A 159 0.89 -8.29 22.49
N GLU A 160 0.71 -6.98 22.43
CA GLU A 160 -0.01 -6.22 23.49
C GLU A 160 -1.47 -6.63 23.57
N GLU A 161 -2.16 -6.85 22.45
CA GLU A 161 -3.52 -7.36 22.40
C GLU A 161 -3.63 -8.75 23.05
N GLN A 162 -2.74 -9.68 22.68
CA GLN A 162 -2.72 -11.03 23.25
C GLN A 162 -2.46 -11.01 24.77
N VAL A 163 -1.57 -10.16 25.23
CA VAL A 163 -1.31 -10.00 26.68
C VAL A 163 -2.54 -9.42 27.39
N SER A 164 -3.20 -8.44 26.78
CA SER A 164 -4.43 -7.84 27.34
C SER A 164 -5.57 -8.86 27.44
N GLU A 165 -5.74 -9.72 26.41
CA GLU A 165 -6.84 -10.69 26.36
C GLU A 165 -6.59 -11.95 27.18
N ARG A 166 -5.35 -12.48 27.17
CA ARG A 166 -5.01 -13.82 27.68
C ARG A 166 -3.98 -13.80 28.80
N GLY A 167 -3.43 -12.63 29.14
CA GLY A 167 -2.33 -12.49 30.08
C GLY A 167 -0.97 -12.91 29.54
N THR A 168 -0.90 -13.48 28.32
CA THR A 168 0.34 -13.88 27.64
C THR A 168 0.26 -13.59 26.17
N GLY A 169 1.39 -13.23 25.56
CA GLY A 169 1.47 -12.95 24.13
C GLY A 169 2.83 -13.36 23.54
N ARG A 170 2.86 -13.51 22.21
CA ARG A 170 4.11 -13.81 21.50
C ARG A 170 4.88 -12.53 21.22
N PHE A 171 5.94 -12.31 21.97
CA PHE A 171 6.88 -11.24 21.70
C PHE A 171 7.75 -11.57 20.48
N VAL A 172 7.93 -10.60 19.58
CA VAL A 172 8.82 -10.71 18.43
C VAL A 172 10.05 -9.85 18.71
N ASN A 173 11.22 -10.49 18.76
CA ASN A 173 12.47 -9.80 18.89
C ASN A 173 12.76 -9.00 17.62
N GLN A 174 13.15 -7.74 17.77
CA GLN A 174 13.40 -6.82 16.66
C GLN A 174 14.54 -7.31 15.74
N GLU A 175 15.62 -7.81 16.30
CA GLU A 175 16.76 -8.35 15.54
C GLU A 175 16.34 -9.54 14.68
N GLN A 176 15.59 -10.47 15.25
CA GLN A 176 15.07 -11.64 14.50
C GLN A 176 14.11 -11.23 13.40
N HIS A 177 13.28 -10.20 13.62
CA HIS A 177 12.39 -9.66 12.62
C HIS A 177 13.18 -9.10 11.41
N TYR A 178 14.18 -8.23 11.66
CA TYR A 178 14.98 -7.65 10.58
C TYR A 178 15.88 -8.66 9.89
N ASN A 179 16.39 -9.66 10.61
CA ASN A 179 17.15 -10.77 10.01
C ASN A 179 16.26 -11.60 9.06
N ALA A 180 15.02 -11.88 9.45
CA ALA A 180 14.07 -12.53 8.57
C ALA A 180 13.74 -11.67 7.33
N TYR A 181 13.46 -10.38 7.55
CA TYR A 181 13.20 -9.42 6.47
C TYR A 181 14.33 -9.39 5.43
N ALA A 182 15.57 -9.27 5.88
CA ALA A 182 16.76 -9.17 5.00
C ALA A 182 17.06 -10.47 4.24
N ALA A 183 16.67 -11.63 4.79
CA ALA A 183 17.00 -12.92 4.18
C ALA A 183 15.97 -13.39 3.13
N ILE A 184 14.70 -12.97 3.24
CA ILE A 184 13.60 -13.42 2.37
C ILE A 184 13.89 -13.21 0.87
N PRO A 185 14.43 -12.08 0.38
CA PRO A 185 14.70 -11.88 -1.05
C PRO A 185 15.57 -12.99 -1.65
N ARG A 186 16.58 -13.48 -0.89
CA ARG A 186 17.45 -14.58 -1.35
C ARG A 186 16.70 -15.89 -1.49
N SER A 187 15.78 -16.18 -0.57
CA SER A 187 14.94 -17.38 -0.65
C SER A 187 13.96 -17.30 -1.83
N VAL A 188 13.40 -16.12 -2.07
CA VAL A 188 12.50 -15.87 -3.20
C VAL A 188 13.23 -16.00 -4.54
N ALA A 189 14.42 -15.43 -4.65
CA ALA A 189 15.28 -15.58 -5.83
C ALA A 189 15.60 -17.05 -6.09
N ALA A 190 16.02 -17.80 -5.05
CA ALA A 190 16.34 -19.23 -5.20
C ALA A 190 15.14 -20.05 -5.68
N LEU A 191 13.93 -19.79 -5.16
CA LEU A 191 12.71 -20.49 -5.58
C LEU A 191 12.38 -20.29 -7.06
N GLU A 192 12.59 -19.07 -7.57
CA GLU A 192 12.28 -18.73 -8.96
C GLU A 192 13.43 -19.07 -9.90
N ASP A 193 14.67 -18.65 -9.61
CA ASP A 193 15.84 -18.85 -10.45
C ASP A 193 16.17 -20.34 -10.67
N GLU A 194 16.03 -21.14 -9.60
CA GLU A 194 16.29 -22.58 -9.62
C GLU A 194 15.06 -23.41 -10.01
N LYS A 195 13.92 -22.75 -10.33
CA LYS A 195 12.65 -23.40 -10.73
C LYS A 195 12.13 -24.41 -9.72
N LEU A 196 12.27 -24.12 -8.42
CA LEU A 196 11.93 -25.03 -7.32
C LEU A 196 10.43 -25.09 -7.03
N VAL A 197 9.63 -24.17 -7.57
CA VAL A 197 8.18 -24.12 -7.41
C VAL A 197 7.49 -23.97 -8.76
N ASP A 198 6.25 -24.44 -8.88
CA ASP A 198 5.47 -24.35 -10.11
C ASP A 198 4.84 -22.97 -10.30
N ARG A 199 4.59 -22.28 -9.21
CA ARG A 199 4.05 -20.91 -9.18
C ARG A 199 4.68 -20.09 -8.06
N ILE A 200 4.84 -18.79 -8.31
CA ILE A 200 5.28 -17.83 -7.30
C ILE A 200 4.44 -16.56 -7.40
N LYS A 201 3.99 -16.05 -6.25
CA LYS A 201 3.23 -14.81 -6.14
C LYS A 201 3.77 -13.94 -5.02
N VAL A 202 3.86 -12.64 -5.29
CA VAL A 202 4.22 -11.62 -4.29
C VAL A 202 3.01 -10.73 -4.05
N TYR A 203 2.68 -10.48 -2.79
CA TYR A 203 1.49 -9.76 -2.36
C TYR A 203 1.84 -8.49 -1.58
N ASP A 204 1.10 -7.41 -1.81
CA ASP A 204 1.18 -6.18 -1.01
C ASP A 204 0.56 -6.35 0.39
N SER A 205 0.61 -5.28 1.21
CA SER A 205 0.04 -5.26 2.56
C SER A 205 -1.49 -5.43 2.60
N ASN A 206 -2.17 -5.25 1.46
CA ASN A 206 -3.61 -5.43 1.27
C ASN A 206 -3.95 -6.75 0.58
N GLN A 207 -2.97 -7.68 0.47
CA GLN A 207 -3.10 -9.00 -0.15
C GLN A 207 -3.47 -8.99 -1.62
N ARG A 208 -3.11 -7.93 -2.34
CA ARG A 208 -3.21 -7.88 -3.79
C ARG A 208 -1.91 -8.39 -4.40
N PRO A 209 -1.97 -9.27 -5.40
CA PRO A 209 -0.77 -9.74 -6.07
C PRO A 209 -0.13 -8.58 -6.85
N VAL A 210 1.11 -8.25 -6.52
CA VAL A 210 1.95 -7.26 -7.24
C VAL A 210 2.86 -7.93 -8.27
N TYR A 211 3.08 -9.23 -8.11
CA TYR A 211 3.79 -10.07 -9.06
C TYR A 211 3.25 -11.49 -9.02
N GLU A 212 3.14 -12.12 -10.17
CA GLU A 212 2.90 -13.55 -10.29
C GLU A 212 3.62 -14.14 -11.51
N ASN A 213 4.15 -15.34 -11.34
CA ASN A 213 4.74 -16.14 -12.37
C ASN A 213 4.38 -17.62 -12.21
N ALA A 214 4.29 -18.33 -13.30
CA ALA A 214 3.96 -19.75 -13.31
C ALA A 214 4.79 -20.46 -14.35
N GLN A 215 5.17 -21.72 -14.08
CA GLN A 215 5.81 -22.57 -15.05
C GLN A 215 4.78 -23.19 -16.00
N GLU A 216 5.17 -23.29 -17.27
CA GLU A 216 4.48 -24.07 -18.29
C GLU A 216 5.51 -24.94 -19.00
N ARG A 217 5.32 -26.28 -18.94
CA ARG A 217 6.28 -27.27 -19.50
C ARG A 217 7.70 -27.11 -18.93
N GLY A 218 7.83 -26.72 -17.65
CA GLY A 218 9.12 -26.55 -16.97
C GLY A 218 9.83 -25.21 -17.24
N GLU A 219 9.20 -24.27 -17.97
CA GLU A 219 9.72 -22.94 -18.20
C GLU A 219 8.81 -21.86 -17.63
N TRP A 220 9.40 -20.79 -17.08
CA TRP A 220 8.64 -19.65 -16.58
C TRP A 220 7.95 -18.90 -17.73
N LYS A 221 6.70 -18.47 -17.50
CA LYS A 221 5.94 -17.64 -18.47
C LYS A 221 6.51 -16.23 -18.63
N LYS A 222 7.19 -15.73 -17.60
CA LYS A 222 7.84 -14.42 -17.56
C LYS A 222 9.28 -14.59 -17.06
N PRO A 223 10.19 -13.65 -17.33
CA PRO A 223 11.51 -13.63 -16.68
C PRO A 223 11.37 -13.65 -15.14
N PRO A 224 12.30 -14.30 -14.42
CA PRO A 224 12.35 -14.30 -12.96
C PRO A 224 12.57 -12.89 -12.41
N GLU A 225 11.57 -12.32 -11.72
CA GLU A 225 11.59 -10.97 -11.14
C GLU A 225 10.91 -10.91 -9.77
N ALA A 226 10.55 -12.05 -9.16
CA ALA A 226 9.82 -12.07 -7.90
C ALA A 226 10.57 -11.38 -6.76
N ALA A 227 11.88 -11.60 -6.65
CA ALA A 227 12.70 -10.94 -5.63
C ALA A 227 12.79 -9.42 -5.85
N GLN A 228 12.87 -8.96 -7.10
CA GLN A 228 12.88 -7.55 -7.45
C GLN A 228 11.52 -6.91 -7.13
N ALA A 229 10.42 -7.55 -7.50
CA ALA A 229 9.07 -7.07 -7.19
C ALA A 229 8.84 -6.98 -5.67
N LEU A 230 9.35 -7.97 -4.91
CA LEU A 230 9.31 -7.97 -3.45
C LEU A 230 10.03 -6.75 -2.86
N GLU A 231 11.24 -6.45 -3.33
CA GLU A 231 12.03 -5.31 -2.84
C GLU A 231 11.45 -3.97 -3.26
N GLN A 232 10.93 -3.85 -4.48
CA GLN A 232 10.25 -2.65 -4.97
C GLN A 232 9.01 -2.33 -4.12
N GLU A 233 8.15 -3.32 -3.88
CA GLU A 233 6.94 -3.11 -3.07
C GLU A 233 7.27 -2.77 -1.62
N ARG A 234 8.27 -3.42 -1.01
CA ARG A 234 8.73 -3.15 0.35
C ARG A 234 9.32 -1.76 0.53
N GLY A 235 9.96 -1.22 -0.52
CA GLY A 235 10.66 0.06 -0.51
C GLY A 235 9.85 1.23 -1.04
N ARG A 236 8.64 1.01 -1.53
CA ARG A 236 7.81 2.11 -2.03
C ARG A 236 7.37 3.06 -0.91
N ASP A 237 7.06 4.27 -1.30
CA ASP A 237 6.44 5.23 -0.38
C ASP A 237 5.08 4.73 0.11
N TRP A 238 4.81 4.96 1.38
CA TRP A 238 3.52 4.63 1.97
C TRP A 238 2.43 5.55 1.47
N SER A 239 1.28 4.97 1.16
CA SER A 239 0.05 5.72 0.96
C SER A 239 -0.38 6.42 2.26
N GLN A 240 -1.26 7.40 2.14
CA GLN A 240 -1.79 8.10 3.32
C GLN A 240 -2.57 7.16 4.24
N ALA A 241 -3.30 6.21 3.68
CA ALA A 241 -3.99 5.18 4.45
C ALA A 241 -3.01 4.36 5.30
N GLU A 242 -1.90 3.90 4.70
CA GLU A 242 -0.87 3.14 5.44
C GLU A 242 -0.21 3.98 6.54
N LYS A 243 -0.01 5.29 6.33
CA LYS A 243 0.53 6.19 7.37
C LYS A 243 -0.45 6.38 8.51
N ARG A 244 -1.75 6.53 8.23
CA ARG A 244 -2.80 6.59 9.26
C ARG A 244 -2.90 5.29 10.04
N ASP A 245 -2.89 4.14 9.36
CA ASP A 245 -2.92 2.82 10.00
C ASP A 245 -1.70 2.61 10.90
N TYR A 246 -0.53 3.08 10.47
CA TYR A 246 0.69 3.03 11.27
C TYR A 246 0.60 3.89 12.52
N VAL A 247 0.08 5.12 12.42
CA VAL A 247 -0.15 6.02 13.57
C VAL A 247 -1.15 5.39 14.52
N SER A 248 -2.29 4.89 14.02
CA SER A 248 -3.31 4.23 14.85
C SER A 248 -2.75 3.02 15.59
N ALA A 249 -1.97 2.19 14.91
CA ALA A 249 -1.33 1.03 15.55
C ALA A 249 -0.35 1.44 16.67
N LEU A 250 0.41 2.53 16.49
CA LEU A 250 1.28 3.07 17.54
C LEU A 250 0.49 3.62 18.73
N GLU A 251 -0.67 4.25 18.49
CA GLU A 251 -1.58 4.73 19.55
C GLU A 251 -2.10 3.58 20.39
N ASP A 252 -2.58 2.51 19.75
CA ASP A 252 -3.08 1.32 20.41
C ASP A 252 -1.99 0.62 21.22
N ILE A 253 -0.78 0.49 20.67
CA ILE A 253 0.38 -0.05 21.40
C ILE A 253 0.70 0.81 22.63
N ALA A 254 0.75 2.14 22.48
CA ALA A 254 1.06 3.04 23.58
C ALA A 254 0.02 2.90 24.71
N ALA A 255 -1.26 2.81 24.36
CA ALA A 255 -2.36 2.64 25.33
C ALA A 255 -2.27 1.29 26.06
N LEU A 256 -2.14 0.18 25.31
CA LEU A 256 -2.08 -1.18 25.87
C LEU A 256 -0.81 -1.39 26.71
N ALA A 257 0.35 -0.96 26.22
CA ALA A 257 1.61 -1.06 26.95
C ALA A 257 1.57 -0.26 28.26
N LYS A 258 1.02 0.95 28.25
CA LYS A 258 0.82 1.77 29.45
C LYS A 258 -0.13 1.10 30.44
N GLN A 259 -1.21 0.49 29.98
CA GLN A 259 -2.12 -0.27 30.82
C GLN A 259 -1.42 -1.46 31.49
N ARG A 260 -0.57 -2.19 30.76
CA ARG A 260 0.16 -3.36 31.23
C ARG A 260 1.27 -3.02 32.23
N THR A 261 2.08 -2.01 31.92
CA THR A 261 3.30 -1.68 32.69
C THR A 261 3.09 -0.56 33.71
N GLN A 262 1.95 0.13 33.67
CA GLN A 262 1.65 1.36 34.43
C GLN A 262 2.62 2.51 34.12
N GLN A 263 3.38 2.41 33.03
CA GLN A 263 4.35 3.41 32.59
C GLN A 263 4.30 3.58 31.07
N PRO A 264 4.59 4.79 30.53
CA PRO A 264 4.68 5.02 29.11
C PRO A 264 5.86 4.25 28.49
N ASP A 265 5.69 3.68 27.30
CA ASP A 265 6.77 3.17 26.47
C ASP A 265 7.37 4.33 25.66
N LYS A 266 8.48 4.90 26.17
CA LYS A 266 9.11 6.09 25.57
C LYS A 266 9.54 5.89 24.11
N ALA A 267 9.93 4.66 23.71
CA ALA A 267 10.32 4.38 22.34
C ALA A 267 9.11 4.44 21.40
N ILE A 268 7.97 3.92 21.84
CA ILE A 268 6.71 3.98 21.08
C ILE A 268 6.18 5.42 21.04
N GLU A 269 6.22 6.16 22.17
CA GLU A 269 5.79 7.57 22.19
C GLU A 269 6.61 8.44 21.24
N GLY A 270 7.94 8.25 21.18
CA GLY A 270 8.82 8.98 20.25
C GLY A 270 8.51 8.66 18.77
N LYS A 271 8.27 7.38 18.45
CA LYS A 271 7.82 6.99 17.09
C LYS A 271 6.46 7.61 16.74
N LEU A 272 5.53 7.60 17.68
CA LEU A 272 4.18 8.16 17.51
C LEU A 272 4.22 9.66 17.26
N GLU A 273 5.00 10.41 18.04
CA GLU A 273 5.17 11.86 17.86
C GLU A 273 5.73 12.18 16.47
N THR A 274 6.75 11.46 16.04
CA THR A 274 7.35 11.63 14.71
C THR A 274 6.33 11.33 13.60
N ALA A 275 5.65 10.19 13.69
CA ALA A 275 4.68 9.76 12.67
C ALA A 275 3.45 10.69 12.59
N ARG A 276 2.95 11.19 13.74
CA ARG A 276 1.88 12.20 13.78
C ARG A 276 2.31 13.53 13.16
N GLY A 277 3.55 13.98 13.45
CA GLY A 277 4.09 15.19 12.86
C GLY A 277 4.18 15.12 11.33
N GLU A 278 4.60 13.99 10.79
CA GLU A 278 4.63 13.74 9.35
C GLU A 278 3.22 13.68 8.76
N LEU A 279 2.31 12.95 9.37
CA LEU A 279 0.92 12.83 8.92
C LEU A 279 0.23 14.21 8.89
N THR A 280 0.39 15.01 9.94
CA THR A 280 -0.17 16.36 10.01
C THR A 280 0.34 17.27 8.88
N ARG A 281 1.65 17.22 8.58
CA ARG A 281 2.22 18.00 7.45
C ARG A 281 1.60 17.58 6.13
N ILE A 282 1.40 16.29 5.93
CA ILE A 282 0.81 15.76 4.71
C ILE A 282 -0.66 16.18 4.60
N GLU A 283 -1.43 16.04 5.67
CA GLU A 283 -2.86 16.41 5.71
C GLU A 283 -3.07 17.92 5.47
N GLN A 284 -2.09 18.75 5.82
CA GLN A 284 -2.09 20.17 5.52
C GLN A 284 -1.59 20.49 4.10
N SER A 285 -1.06 19.53 3.36
CA SER A 285 -0.55 19.77 2.00
C SER A 285 -1.69 20.03 1.01
N PRO A 286 -1.48 20.92 0.02
CA PRO A 286 -2.46 21.14 -1.04
C PRO A 286 -2.79 19.88 -1.85
N GLU A 287 -1.83 19.00 -2.01
CA GLU A 287 -1.95 17.72 -2.71
C GLU A 287 -2.96 16.83 -2.00
N PHE A 288 -2.80 16.66 -0.70
CA PHE A 288 -3.70 15.88 0.13
C PHE A 288 -5.13 16.47 0.14
N GLN A 289 -5.26 17.80 0.31
CA GLN A 289 -6.57 18.47 0.27
C GLN A 289 -7.31 18.25 -1.06
N ARG A 290 -6.59 18.23 -2.18
CA ARG A 290 -7.14 17.87 -3.49
C ARG A 290 -7.59 16.42 -3.57
N ALA A 291 -6.75 15.49 -3.09
CA ALA A 291 -7.06 14.06 -3.09
C ALA A 291 -8.29 13.74 -2.23
N GLU A 292 -8.37 14.32 -1.04
CA GLU A 292 -9.54 14.21 -0.15
C GLU A 292 -10.81 14.78 -0.80
N ALA A 293 -10.70 15.96 -1.42
CA ALA A 293 -11.82 16.55 -2.14
C ALA A 293 -12.29 15.66 -3.30
N PHE A 294 -11.36 15.10 -4.07
CA PHE A 294 -11.68 14.16 -5.16
C PHE A 294 -12.32 12.88 -4.64
N ASN A 295 -11.86 12.37 -3.50
CA ASN A 295 -12.30 11.08 -2.96
C ASN A 295 -13.61 11.16 -2.18
N HIS A 296 -13.89 12.25 -1.49
CA HIS A 296 -14.99 12.31 -0.52
C HIS A 296 -16.09 13.32 -0.86
N LEU A 297 -15.79 14.39 -1.61
CA LEU A 297 -16.79 15.39 -1.94
C LEU A 297 -17.59 15.02 -3.20
N PRO A 298 -18.85 15.50 -3.32
CA PRO A 298 -19.57 15.49 -4.57
C PRO A 298 -18.78 16.20 -5.67
N LYS A 299 -18.81 15.67 -6.91
CA LYS A 299 -18.03 16.20 -8.05
C LYS A 299 -18.13 17.74 -8.20
N GLY A 300 -19.32 18.31 -8.09
CA GLY A 300 -19.53 19.75 -8.21
C GLY A 300 -18.78 20.53 -7.14
N GLU A 301 -18.86 20.09 -5.88
CA GLU A 301 -18.18 20.72 -4.76
C GLU A 301 -16.65 20.58 -4.85
N ALA A 302 -16.18 19.39 -5.22
CA ALA A 302 -14.75 19.14 -5.42
C ALA A 302 -14.17 20.05 -6.51
N LEU A 303 -14.85 20.19 -7.65
CA LEU A 303 -14.43 21.06 -8.75
C LEU A 303 -14.54 22.56 -8.42
N THR A 304 -15.47 22.94 -7.58
CA THR A 304 -15.58 24.32 -7.09
C THR A 304 -14.38 24.71 -6.21
N LYS A 305 -13.94 23.80 -5.34
CA LYS A 305 -12.77 24.01 -4.47
C LYS A 305 -11.45 23.84 -5.22
N HIS A 306 -11.39 22.82 -6.07
CA HIS A 306 -10.20 22.36 -6.78
C HIS A 306 -10.49 22.17 -8.29
N PRO A 307 -10.57 23.26 -9.06
CA PRO A 307 -10.88 23.21 -10.49
C PRO A 307 -9.91 22.35 -11.32
N GLU A 308 -8.66 22.23 -10.85
CA GLU A 308 -7.62 21.39 -11.44
C GLU A 308 -7.94 19.88 -11.47
N LEU A 309 -8.96 19.44 -10.72
CA LEU A 309 -9.43 18.05 -10.71
C LEU A 309 -10.30 17.70 -11.93
N ASP A 310 -10.61 18.66 -12.79
CA ASP A 310 -11.44 18.43 -13.98
C ASP A 310 -10.89 17.31 -14.88
N GLY A 311 -9.56 17.24 -15.04
CA GLY A 311 -8.87 16.17 -15.77
C GLY A 311 -9.05 14.80 -15.16
N ALA A 312 -9.00 14.67 -13.82
CA ALA A 312 -9.22 13.41 -13.12
C ALA A 312 -10.67 12.89 -13.33
N TYR A 313 -11.65 13.78 -13.23
CA TYR A 313 -13.04 13.43 -13.50
C TYR A 313 -13.29 13.10 -14.97
N ALA A 314 -12.57 13.73 -15.90
CA ALA A 314 -12.63 13.39 -17.31
C ALA A 314 -12.08 11.99 -17.57
N GLN A 315 -10.95 11.60 -16.96
CA GLN A 315 -10.43 10.23 -17.07
C GLN A 315 -11.43 9.18 -16.58
N LEU A 316 -12.11 9.41 -15.44
CA LEU A 316 -13.14 8.48 -14.95
C LEU A 316 -14.35 8.39 -15.88
N ARG A 317 -14.74 9.50 -16.52
CA ARG A 317 -15.79 9.52 -17.55
C ARG A 317 -15.37 8.70 -18.77
N ASP A 318 -14.16 8.97 -19.28
CA ASP A 318 -13.62 8.31 -20.47
C ASP A 318 -13.49 6.79 -20.25
N LEU A 319 -13.03 6.38 -19.07
CA LEU A 319 -12.98 4.97 -18.67
C LEU A 319 -14.39 4.32 -18.73
N ARG A 320 -15.41 4.98 -18.18
CA ARG A 320 -16.78 4.46 -18.23
C ARG A 320 -17.31 4.29 -19.67
N GLN A 321 -16.93 5.19 -20.58
CA GLN A 321 -17.31 5.11 -21.98
C GLN A 321 -16.60 3.98 -22.73
N GLN A 322 -15.36 3.66 -22.33
CA GLN A 322 -14.54 2.60 -22.94
C GLN A 322 -14.85 1.20 -22.39
N MET A 323 -15.53 1.10 -21.26
CA MET A 323 -15.92 -0.19 -20.70
C MET A 323 -16.87 -0.96 -21.62
N SER A 324 -16.56 -2.24 -21.83
CA SER A 324 -17.39 -3.11 -22.67
C SER A 324 -18.83 -3.16 -22.16
N PRO A 325 -19.84 -2.99 -23.01
CA PRO A 325 -21.25 -3.22 -22.66
C PRO A 325 -21.52 -4.64 -22.13
N ALA A 326 -20.70 -5.62 -22.53
CA ALA A 326 -20.80 -7.01 -22.10
C ALA A 326 -20.19 -7.30 -20.72
N ALA A 327 -19.41 -6.35 -20.14
CA ALA A 327 -18.85 -6.52 -18.80
C ALA A 327 -19.97 -6.52 -17.75
N SER A 328 -19.85 -7.41 -16.76
CA SER A 328 -20.80 -7.47 -15.64
C SER A 328 -20.79 -6.17 -14.83
N LYS A 329 -21.86 -5.93 -14.06
CA LYS A 329 -21.94 -4.78 -13.15
C LYS A 329 -20.75 -4.76 -12.17
N ASP A 330 -20.43 -5.91 -11.59
CA ASP A 330 -19.37 -6.06 -10.61
C ASP A 330 -17.97 -5.80 -11.21
N GLU A 331 -17.73 -6.22 -12.45
CA GLU A 331 -16.47 -5.93 -13.15
C GLU A 331 -16.31 -4.43 -13.43
N ARG A 332 -17.41 -3.78 -13.89
CA ARG A 332 -17.40 -2.33 -14.13
C ARG A 332 -17.18 -1.54 -12.86
N GLU A 333 -17.82 -1.91 -11.74
CA GLU A 333 -17.62 -1.27 -10.45
C GLU A 333 -16.19 -1.46 -9.95
N ARG A 334 -15.65 -2.68 -9.98
CA ARG A 334 -14.25 -2.94 -9.59
C ARG A 334 -13.24 -2.13 -10.40
N SER A 335 -13.40 -2.10 -11.73
CA SER A 335 -12.51 -1.32 -12.61
C SER A 335 -12.62 0.18 -12.32
N TYR A 336 -13.82 0.69 -12.06
CA TYR A 336 -14.03 2.09 -11.71
C TYR A 336 -13.38 2.45 -10.36
N PHE A 337 -13.54 1.61 -9.34
CA PHE A 337 -12.92 1.83 -8.04
C PHE A 337 -11.40 1.75 -8.10
N ALA A 338 -10.84 0.80 -8.84
CA ALA A 338 -9.40 0.69 -9.05
C ALA A 338 -8.83 1.94 -9.72
N ALA A 339 -9.46 2.42 -10.81
CA ALA A 339 -9.03 3.64 -11.49
C ALA A 339 -9.18 4.88 -10.60
N ARG A 340 -10.25 4.98 -9.79
CA ARG A 340 -10.43 6.09 -8.86
C ARG A 340 -9.33 6.09 -7.79
N SER A 341 -9.01 4.93 -7.21
CA SER A 341 -7.93 4.80 -6.22
C SER A 341 -6.57 5.20 -6.80
N GLU A 342 -6.29 4.80 -8.05
CA GLU A 342 -5.05 5.20 -8.71
C GLU A 342 -4.98 6.71 -8.95
N LEU A 343 -6.08 7.35 -9.34
CA LEU A 343 -6.15 8.80 -9.48
C LEU A 343 -5.96 9.53 -8.14
N VAL A 344 -6.50 9.01 -7.04
CA VAL A 344 -6.24 9.55 -5.69
C VAL A 344 -4.75 9.51 -5.40
N ASN A 345 -4.08 8.38 -5.62
CA ASN A 345 -2.65 8.22 -5.40
C ASN A 345 -1.81 9.19 -6.27
N GLN A 346 -2.20 9.43 -7.54
CA GLN A 346 -1.54 10.38 -8.42
C GLN A 346 -1.67 11.82 -7.90
N ILE A 347 -2.88 12.20 -7.47
CA ILE A 347 -3.15 13.53 -6.92
C ILE A 347 -2.36 13.75 -5.63
N GLU A 348 -2.28 12.76 -4.74
CA GLU A 348 -1.48 12.80 -3.51
C GLU A 348 0.02 12.99 -3.79
N ARG A 349 0.53 12.44 -4.89
CA ARG A 349 1.92 12.66 -5.36
C ARG A 349 2.14 14.01 -6.03
N GLY A 350 1.12 14.86 -6.11
CA GLY A 350 1.18 16.17 -6.77
C GLY A 350 1.04 16.11 -8.29
N GLU A 351 0.70 14.94 -8.83
CA GLU A 351 0.40 14.80 -10.24
C GLU A 351 -0.99 15.39 -10.54
N VAL A 352 -1.11 16.04 -11.69
CA VAL A 352 -2.41 16.56 -12.17
C VAL A 352 -2.87 15.65 -13.31
N PRO A 353 -3.83 14.73 -13.06
CA PRO A 353 -4.32 13.82 -14.10
C PRO A 353 -4.89 14.60 -15.30
N LYS A 354 -4.46 14.21 -16.51
CA LYS A 354 -4.92 14.84 -17.76
C LYS A 354 -5.97 13.94 -18.41
N GLY A 355 -7.21 14.42 -18.48
CA GLY A 355 -8.30 13.76 -19.22
C GLY A 355 -8.73 14.58 -20.44
N SER A 356 -9.64 14.08 -21.22
CA SER A 356 -10.21 14.76 -22.40
C SER A 356 -11.23 15.84 -21.99
N VAL A 357 -10.74 16.89 -21.30
CA VAL A 357 -11.57 18.04 -20.89
C VAL A 357 -11.78 18.95 -22.08
N THR A 358 -13.04 19.24 -22.42
CA THR A 358 -13.35 20.26 -23.46
C THR A 358 -13.15 21.66 -22.92
N LYS A 359 -12.95 22.63 -23.83
CA LYS A 359 -12.83 24.05 -23.49
C LYS A 359 -14.03 24.53 -22.67
N ALA A 360 -15.25 24.22 -23.12
CA ALA A 360 -16.48 24.59 -22.42
C ALA A 360 -16.62 23.98 -21.01
N GLU A 361 -16.17 22.72 -20.81
CA GLU A 361 -16.15 22.10 -19.48
C GLU A 361 -15.17 22.82 -18.54
N SER A 362 -13.98 23.14 -19.04
CA SER A 362 -12.94 23.87 -18.30
C SER A 362 -13.39 25.31 -17.95
N GLU A 363 -14.05 26.01 -18.86
CA GLU A 363 -14.65 27.34 -18.61
C GLU A 363 -15.70 27.28 -17.49
N ARG A 364 -16.65 26.33 -17.59
CA ARG A 364 -17.69 26.17 -16.58
C ARG A 364 -17.13 25.87 -15.18
N VAL A 365 -16.06 25.09 -15.09
CA VAL A 365 -15.39 24.80 -13.79
C VAL A 365 -14.78 26.08 -13.22
N ILE A 366 -14.18 26.93 -14.04
CA ILE A 366 -13.62 28.22 -13.63
C ILE A 366 -14.72 29.19 -13.18
N ASP A 367 -15.86 29.23 -13.87
CA ASP A 367 -16.98 30.10 -13.51
C ASP A 367 -17.57 29.68 -12.14
N LEU A 368 -17.76 28.38 -11.89
CA LEU A 368 -18.17 27.86 -10.58
C LEU A 368 -17.15 28.21 -9.47
N ALA A 369 -15.86 28.13 -9.78
CA ALA A 369 -14.82 28.50 -8.83
C ALA A 369 -14.78 30.01 -8.55
N ALA A 370 -15.10 30.83 -9.51
CA ALA A 370 -15.24 32.28 -9.35
C ALA A 370 -16.44 32.64 -8.46
N GLU A 371 -17.60 32.06 -8.75
CA GLU A 371 -18.83 32.26 -7.96
C GLU A 371 -18.63 31.88 -6.49
N ALA A 372 -18.01 30.74 -6.21
CA ALA A 372 -17.72 30.29 -4.85
C ALA A 372 -16.76 31.19 -4.07
N ARG A 373 -15.96 31.98 -4.79
CA ARG A 373 -15.03 32.97 -4.21
C ARG A 373 -15.62 34.37 -4.13
N GLY A 374 -16.90 34.52 -4.47
CA GLY A 374 -17.61 35.81 -4.43
C GLY A 374 -17.24 36.76 -5.56
N ILE A 375 -16.60 36.27 -6.62
CA ILE A 375 -16.24 37.08 -7.80
C ILE A 375 -17.51 37.27 -8.64
N LYS A 376 -17.95 38.51 -8.77
CA LYS A 376 -19.20 38.89 -9.45
C LYS A 376 -19.06 39.02 -10.97
N SER A 377 -17.84 39.32 -11.44
CA SER A 377 -17.57 39.54 -12.86
C SER A 377 -16.32 38.82 -13.31
N VAL A 378 -16.48 37.88 -14.23
CA VAL A 378 -15.38 37.22 -14.94
C VAL A 378 -15.34 37.76 -16.36
N ARG A 379 -14.19 38.24 -16.81
CA ARG A 379 -13.96 38.70 -18.16
C ARG A 379 -12.95 37.83 -18.88
N ASP A 380 -13.13 37.59 -20.15
CA ASP A 380 -12.13 36.89 -20.95
C ASP A 380 -10.97 37.83 -21.33
N ALA A 381 -9.76 37.31 -21.26
CA ALA A 381 -8.54 38.05 -21.58
C ALA A 381 -8.57 38.57 -23.03
N GLY A 382 -9.14 37.78 -23.97
CA GLY A 382 -9.31 38.16 -25.37
C GLY A 382 -10.23 39.36 -25.59
N GLU A 383 -11.25 39.53 -24.73
CA GLU A 383 -12.15 40.69 -24.76
C GLU A 383 -11.52 41.91 -24.09
N LEU A 384 -10.77 41.67 -23.00
CA LEU A 384 -10.16 42.75 -22.22
C LEU A 384 -8.96 43.40 -22.91
N GLN A 385 -8.18 42.61 -23.65
CA GLN A 385 -7.02 43.01 -24.47
C GLN A 385 -6.02 43.95 -23.77
N ARG A 386 -5.72 43.72 -22.48
CA ARG A 386 -4.80 44.53 -21.71
C ARG A 386 -3.97 43.70 -20.73
N ASP A 387 -2.85 44.28 -20.28
CA ASP A 387 -2.01 43.68 -19.24
C ASP A 387 -2.78 43.52 -17.93
N VAL A 388 -2.52 42.41 -17.24
CA VAL A 388 -3.19 42.04 -16.01
C VAL A 388 -2.16 41.70 -14.94
N LYS A 389 -2.36 42.23 -13.72
CA LYS A 389 -1.60 41.89 -12.53
C LYS A 389 -2.54 41.36 -11.45
N GLY A 390 -2.19 40.24 -10.85
CA GLY A 390 -3.02 39.69 -9.79
C GLY A 390 -2.55 38.32 -9.33
N GLU A 391 -3.37 37.68 -8.51
CA GLU A 391 -3.18 36.34 -8.05
C GLU A 391 -4.03 35.38 -8.89
N VAL A 392 -3.45 34.23 -9.28
CA VAL A 392 -4.21 33.14 -9.89
C VAL A 392 -5.03 32.47 -8.79
N VAL A 393 -6.32 32.75 -8.72
CA VAL A 393 -7.22 32.23 -7.67
C VAL A 393 -7.84 30.89 -8.01
N ALA A 394 -7.81 30.49 -9.27
CA ALA A 394 -8.26 29.17 -9.73
C ALA A 394 -7.56 28.79 -11.04
N ALA A 395 -7.32 27.52 -11.23
CA ALA A 395 -6.78 26.98 -12.48
C ALA A 395 -7.39 25.60 -12.75
N SER A 396 -7.97 25.41 -13.92
CA SER A 396 -8.44 24.13 -14.45
C SER A 396 -7.43 23.57 -15.47
N SER A 397 -7.78 22.49 -16.17
CA SER A 397 -6.88 21.92 -17.19
C SER A 397 -6.55 22.89 -18.32
N GLN A 398 -7.51 23.72 -18.78
CA GLN A 398 -7.33 24.61 -19.94
C GLN A 398 -7.39 26.11 -19.60
N HIS A 399 -7.89 26.50 -18.43
CA HIS A 399 -8.06 27.91 -18.07
C HIS A 399 -7.42 28.27 -16.74
N ALA A 400 -7.11 29.55 -16.57
CA ALA A 400 -6.67 30.14 -15.32
C ALA A 400 -7.46 31.43 -15.04
N LEU A 401 -7.81 31.66 -13.77
CA LEU A 401 -8.55 32.84 -13.31
C LEU A 401 -7.63 33.73 -12.49
N VAL A 402 -7.37 34.94 -12.99
CA VAL A 402 -6.53 35.94 -12.31
C VAL A 402 -7.41 36.98 -11.67
N LYS A 403 -7.36 37.10 -10.35
CA LYS A 403 -8.12 38.09 -9.58
C LYS A 403 -7.52 39.49 -9.75
N LEU A 404 -8.35 40.45 -10.14
CA LEU A 404 -7.98 41.89 -10.24
C LEU A 404 -8.41 42.68 -9.00
N SER A 405 -9.61 42.37 -8.50
CA SER A 405 -10.20 42.94 -7.30
C SER A 405 -11.07 41.91 -6.60
N ASP A 406 -11.73 42.28 -5.51
CA ASP A 406 -12.63 41.34 -4.80
C ASP A 406 -13.80 40.87 -5.65
N ASP A 407 -14.29 41.71 -6.56
CA ASP A 407 -15.45 41.43 -7.40
C ASP A 407 -15.11 41.07 -8.84
N VAL A 408 -13.87 41.24 -9.31
CA VAL A 408 -13.50 41.10 -10.72
C VAL A 408 -12.29 40.24 -10.94
N ALA A 409 -12.39 39.29 -11.86
CA ALA A 409 -11.29 38.48 -12.33
C ALA A 409 -11.23 38.36 -13.86
N VAL A 410 -10.10 37.92 -14.37
CA VAL A 410 -9.86 37.71 -15.81
C VAL A 410 -9.55 36.21 -16.01
N ARG A 411 -10.27 35.60 -16.94
CA ARG A 411 -10.03 34.23 -17.39
C ARG A 411 -9.07 34.23 -18.58
N PHE A 412 -8.03 33.45 -18.46
CA PHE A 412 -7.05 33.18 -19.50
C PHE A 412 -7.11 31.75 -19.96
N GLU A 413 -7.04 31.51 -21.27
CA GLU A 413 -6.73 30.18 -21.80
C GLU A 413 -5.25 29.85 -21.54
N LYS A 414 -4.94 28.73 -20.87
CA LYS A 414 -3.57 28.34 -20.54
C LYS A 414 -2.71 28.04 -21.78
N GLY A 415 -3.35 27.63 -22.89
CA GLY A 415 -2.68 27.48 -24.18
C GLY A 415 -2.11 28.79 -24.75
N ASN A 416 -2.71 29.93 -24.39
CA ASN A 416 -2.30 31.26 -24.83
C ASN A 416 -1.29 31.95 -23.88
N LEU A 417 -0.82 31.22 -22.85
CA LEU A 417 0.24 31.69 -21.94
C LEU A 417 1.57 31.03 -22.32
N ASP A 418 2.67 31.76 -22.18
CA ASP A 418 4.03 31.27 -22.49
C ASP A 418 4.58 30.28 -21.44
N ARG A 419 3.98 30.28 -20.23
CA ARG A 419 4.26 29.31 -19.18
C ARG A 419 3.01 28.83 -18.45
N GLN A 420 3.11 27.67 -17.81
CA GLN A 420 2.04 27.15 -16.97
C GLN A 420 1.91 27.97 -15.68
N VAL A 421 0.66 28.19 -15.27
CA VAL A 421 0.31 28.85 -14.01
C VAL A 421 -0.59 27.96 -13.17
N LYS A 422 -0.50 28.12 -11.84
CA LYS A 422 -1.31 27.37 -10.86
C LYS A 422 -1.94 28.31 -9.85
N ALA A 423 -2.96 27.87 -9.17
CA ALA A 423 -3.60 28.63 -8.09
C ALA A 423 -2.57 29.00 -7.02
N GLY A 424 -2.63 30.25 -6.54
CA GLY A 424 -1.68 30.85 -5.61
C GLY A 424 -0.53 31.61 -6.27
N ASP A 425 -0.29 31.45 -7.59
CA ASP A 425 0.75 32.21 -8.29
C ASP A 425 0.40 33.71 -8.35
N LYS A 426 1.32 34.58 -7.94
CA LYS A 426 1.22 36.04 -8.12
C LYS A 426 1.89 36.39 -9.44
N VAL A 427 1.09 36.84 -10.41
CA VAL A 427 1.52 37.02 -11.79
C VAL A 427 1.30 38.43 -12.31
N ALA A 428 2.15 38.84 -13.26
CA ALA A 428 1.93 39.94 -14.17
C ALA A 428 1.90 39.34 -15.59
N ILE A 429 0.79 39.49 -16.30
CA ILE A 429 0.59 38.96 -17.64
C ILE A 429 0.55 40.11 -18.63
N GLN A 430 1.52 40.17 -19.53
CA GLN A 430 1.50 41.06 -20.67
C GLN A 430 0.66 40.40 -21.77
N TYR A 431 -0.47 41.06 -22.07
CA TYR A 431 -1.41 40.54 -23.05
C TYR A 431 -0.84 40.57 -24.46
N ASN A 432 -0.95 39.45 -25.15
CA ASN A 432 -0.71 39.32 -26.58
C ASN A 432 -1.76 38.34 -27.16
N ALA A 433 -2.34 38.71 -28.28
CA ALA A 433 -3.42 37.94 -28.91
C ALA A 433 -3.02 36.50 -29.29
N GLU A 434 -1.74 36.30 -29.66
CA GLU A 434 -1.22 34.97 -30.01
C GLU A 434 -0.69 34.26 -28.77
N LYS A 435 0.18 34.89 -27.97
CA LYS A 435 0.78 34.31 -26.79
C LYS A 435 1.19 35.37 -25.77
N SER A 436 0.47 35.39 -24.65
CA SER A 436 0.72 36.31 -23.54
C SER A 436 1.93 35.89 -22.71
N GLN A 437 2.75 36.82 -22.31
CA GLN A 437 3.93 36.62 -21.49
C GLN A 437 3.59 36.74 -20.00
N VAL A 438 4.02 35.74 -19.22
CA VAL A 438 3.73 35.65 -17.78
C VAL A 438 5.00 35.88 -16.98
N TYR A 439 4.98 36.83 -16.08
CA TYR A 439 6.05 37.15 -15.14
C TYR A 439 5.60 36.94 -13.71
N GLU A 440 6.52 36.65 -12.80
CA GLU A 440 6.26 36.84 -11.38
C GLU A 440 6.02 38.31 -11.09
N GLN A 441 5.04 38.60 -10.25
CA GLN A 441 4.70 39.99 -9.93
C GLN A 441 5.92 40.73 -9.32
N GLY A 442 6.33 41.84 -9.92
CA GLY A 442 7.51 42.64 -9.56
C GLY A 442 8.80 42.29 -10.33
N LYS A 443 8.76 41.25 -11.20
CA LYS A 443 9.88 40.87 -12.09
C LYS A 443 9.59 41.19 -13.58
N GLU A 444 8.54 41.89 -13.90
CA GLU A 444 8.24 42.34 -15.26
C GLU A 444 9.30 43.32 -15.78
N PRO A 445 9.66 43.27 -17.08
CA PRO A 445 10.57 44.23 -17.69
C PRO A 445 9.98 45.64 -17.59
N ALA A 446 10.85 46.66 -17.40
CA ALA A 446 10.43 48.05 -17.41
C ALA A 446 9.68 48.34 -18.72
N LYS A 447 8.50 48.95 -18.64
CA LYS A 447 7.78 49.37 -19.86
C LYS A 447 8.69 50.33 -20.64
N ASP A 448 9.09 49.94 -21.83
CA ASP A 448 9.74 50.86 -22.76
C ASP A 448 8.79 52.05 -22.99
N GLN A 449 9.28 53.25 -22.65
CA GLN A 449 8.54 54.49 -22.80
C GLN A 449 8.22 54.85 -24.28
N ALA A 450 8.55 53.98 -25.23
CA ALA A 450 8.39 54.19 -26.67
C ALA A 450 6.95 54.07 -27.23
N ARG A 451 5.94 53.72 -26.39
CA ARG A 451 4.55 53.66 -26.86
C ARG A 451 3.66 54.84 -26.51
N ASP A 452 4.12 55.79 -25.68
CA ASP A 452 3.35 57.02 -25.33
C ASP A 452 3.53 58.18 -26.31
N THR A 453 4.50 58.10 -27.22
CA THR A 453 4.72 59.16 -28.22
C THR A 453 3.80 59.08 -29.47
N ALA A 454 3.00 58.04 -29.60
CA ALA A 454 2.07 57.89 -30.75
C ALA A 454 0.68 58.52 -30.51
N ARG A 455 0.43 59.15 -29.33
CA ARG A 455 -0.86 59.83 -29.01
C ARG A 455 -0.85 61.33 -29.17
N ASP A 456 0.32 61.91 -29.36
CA ASP A 456 0.45 63.41 -29.51
C ASP A 456 0.48 63.95 -30.97
N PHE A 457 0.28 63.07 -31.97
CA PHE A 457 0.24 63.50 -33.39
C PHE A 457 -1.12 63.34 -34.05
N ALA A 458 -2.22 63.31 -33.28
CA ALA A 458 -3.57 63.37 -33.82
C ALA A 458 -4.37 64.45 -33.07
N ARG A 459 -4.04 65.70 -33.34
CA ARG A 459 -4.91 66.87 -33.22
C ARG A 459 -5.05 67.58 -34.56
#